data_6127601920727a9b74d02c5eab07c60d
#
_entry.id   6127601920727a9b74d02c5eab07c60d
#
_cell.length_a   1.000
_cell.length_b   1.000
_cell.length_c   1.000
_cell.angle_alpha   90.00
_cell.angle_beta   90.00
_cell.angle_gamma   90.00
#
_symmetry.space_group_name_H-M   'P 1'
#
loop_
_entity.id
_entity.type
_entity.pdbx_description
1 polymer ?
#
loop_
_entity_poly.entity_id
_entity_poly.type
_entity_poly.pdbx_seq_one_letter_code
_entity_poly.pdbx_strand_id
1 'polypeptide(L)' 'AAKAYGAIDHIAIDVKNIDELFKVAQRAQLKMLDTEVHGLPFWENGVKFFTIEGPNREKIEFCERL' A
#
# COMPACT_ATOMS: atom_id res chain seq x y z
N ALA A 1 3.18 2.51 12.89
CA ALA A 1 3.63 3.04 13.53
C ALA A 1 5.03 3.35 13.72
N ALA A 2 5.28 4.39 13.54
CA ALA A 2 6.48 4.83 13.61
C ALA A 2 6.99 4.60 14.89
N LYS A 3 7.01 4.14 15.54
CA LYS A 3 7.65 3.94 16.65
C LYS A 3 8.31 5.06 17.15
N ALA A 4 8.23 6.08 16.63
CA ALA A 4 8.75 7.25 17.16
C ALA A 4 10.19 7.28 17.31
N TYR A 5 10.86 6.68 16.54
CA TYR A 5 12.23 6.76 16.63
C TYR A 5 12.85 7.39 15.51
N GLY A 6 12.19 8.19 14.85
CA GLY A 6 12.75 8.79 13.70
C GLY A 6 12.78 7.87 12.52
N ALA A 7 12.53 6.63 12.71
CA ALA A 7 12.47 5.73 11.59
C ALA A 7 11.02 5.44 11.32
N ILE A 8 10.62 5.46 10.08
CA ILE A 8 9.27 5.18 9.70
C ILE A 8 9.22 3.78 9.15
N ASP A 9 8.45 2.90 9.80
CA ASP A 9 8.35 1.54 9.33
C ASP A 9 7.60 1.46 8.03
N HIS A 10 6.59 2.27 7.85
CA HIS A 10 5.93 2.31 6.56
C HIS A 10 5.18 3.62 6.40
N ILE A 11 4.90 3.94 5.16
CA ILE A 11 4.18 5.13 4.76
C ILE A 11 2.89 4.67 4.12
N ALA A 12 1.77 5.28 4.51
CA ALA A 12 0.48 4.96 3.92
C ALA A 12 0.05 6.12 3.04
N ILE A 13 -0.32 5.82 1.82
CA ILE A 13 -0.71 6.83 0.83
C ILE A 13 -2.11 6.51 0.33
N ASP A 14 -3.01 7.48 0.42
CA ASP A 14 -4.36 7.32 -0.11
C ASP A 14 -4.33 7.51 -1.62
N VAL A 15 -4.99 6.60 -2.32
CA VAL A 15 -5.01 6.66 -3.77
C VAL A 15 -6.42 6.38 -4.27
N LYS A 16 -6.64 6.58 -5.56
CA LYS A 16 -7.86 6.19 -6.22
C LYS A 16 -7.52 5.15 -7.26
N ASN A 17 -8.50 4.29 -7.56
CA ASN A 17 -8.30 3.22 -8.53
C ASN A 17 -7.12 2.35 -8.17
N ILE A 18 -7.15 1.83 -6.96
CA ILE A 18 -6.03 1.06 -6.47
C ILE A 18 -5.78 -0.21 -7.28
N ASP A 19 -6.82 -0.78 -7.85
CA ASP A 19 -6.62 -1.98 -8.67
C ASP A 19 -5.78 -1.68 -9.89
N GLU A 20 -5.98 -0.52 -10.49
CA GLU A 20 -5.19 -0.11 -11.63
C GLU A 20 -3.76 0.19 -11.20
N LEU A 21 -3.60 0.83 -10.06
CA LEU A 21 -2.27 1.13 -9.55
C LEU A 21 -1.50 -0.15 -9.28
N PHE A 22 -2.18 -1.17 -8.78
CA PHE A 22 -1.54 -2.44 -8.52
C PHE A 22 -0.99 -3.03 -9.81
N LYS A 23 -1.76 -2.96 -10.89
CA LYS A 23 -1.31 -3.46 -12.19
C LYS A 23 -0.10 -2.68 -12.70
N VAL A 24 -0.13 -1.37 -12.52
CA VAL A 24 0.98 -0.53 -12.94
C VAL A 24 2.23 -0.88 -12.16
N ALA A 25 2.10 -1.08 -10.85
CA ALA A 25 3.23 -1.43 -10.02
C ALA A 25 3.82 -2.77 -10.41
N GLN A 26 2.96 -3.72 -10.75
CA GLN A 26 3.44 -5.02 -11.19
C GLN A 26 4.19 -4.91 -12.52
N ARG A 27 3.66 -4.13 -13.46
CA ARG A 27 4.33 -3.96 -14.74
C ARG A 27 5.65 -3.21 -14.61
N ALA A 28 5.73 -2.31 -13.64
CA ALA A 28 6.97 -1.60 -13.40
C ALA A 28 7.97 -2.43 -12.61
N GLN A 29 7.57 -3.64 -12.24
CA GLN A 29 8.46 -4.56 -11.52
C GLN A 29 8.91 -4.02 -10.19
N LEU A 30 8.04 -3.28 -9.53
CA LEU A 30 8.33 -2.85 -8.17
C LEU A 30 8.32 -4.05 -7.25
N LYS A 31 9.00 -3.91 -6.13
CA LYS A 31 9.09 -5.04 -5.22
C LYS A 31 7.80 -5.14 -4.45
N MET A 32 6.93 -6.00 -4.90
CA MET A 32 5.62 -6.15 -4.29
C MET A 32 5.72 -7.00 -3.04
N LEU A 33 5.16 -6.51 -1.94
CA LEU A 33 5.12 -7.29 -0.72
C LEU A 33 3.81 -8.08 -0.63
N ASP A 34 2.81 -7.68 -1.40
CA ASP A 34 1.54 -8.40 -1.46
C ASP A 34 1.34 -8.96 -2.84
N THR A 35 0.72 -10.13 -2.93
CA THR A 35 0.48 -10.76 -4.22
C THR A 35 -0.84 -10.32 -4.82
N GLU A 36 -1.66 -9.60 -4.06
CA GLU A 36 -2.95 -9.13 -4.53
C GLU A 36 -3.38 -7.95 -3.70
N VAL A 37 -4.38 -7.23 -4.17
CA VAL A 37 -4.97 -6.16 -3.40
C VAL A 37 -5.83 -6.79 -2.32
N HIS A 38 -5.64 -6.35 -1.09
CA HIS A 38 -6.41 -6.86 0.04
C HIS A 38 -7.57 -5.92 0.35
N GLY A 39 -8.60 -6.44 0.98
CA GLY A 39 -9.75 -5.64 1.37
C GLY A 39 -10.07 -5.82 2.83
N LEU A 40 -10.55 -4.77 3.47
CA LEU A 40 -10.98 -4.81 4.85
C LEU A 40 -12.33 -4.11 4.95
N PRO A 41 -13.20 -4.55 5.86
CA PRO A 41 -14.55 -3.98 5.95
C PRO A 41 -14.61 -2.73 6.82
N PHE A 42 -13.59 -1.92 6.79
CA PHE A 42 -13.60 -0.68 7.53
C PHE A 42 -14.27 0.41 6.70
N TRP A 43 -14.80 1.40 7.37
CA TRP A 43 -15.56 2.49 6.77
C TRP A 43 -16.82 1.94 6.13
N GLU A 44 -17.56 2.82 5.49
CA GLU A 44 -18.86 2.44 4.98
C GLU A 44 -18.81 1.39 3.91
N ASN A 45 -17.90 1.54 3.00
CA ASN A 45 -17.83 0.66 1.83
C ASN A 45 -16.57 -0.16 1.80
N GLY A 46 -15.80 -0.13 2.87
CA GLY A 46 -14.57 -0.91 2.93
C GLY A 46 -13.36 -0.13 2.46
N VAL A 47 -12.21 -0.75 2.59
CA VAL A 47 -10.95 -0.17 2.16
C VAL A 47 -10.14 -1.26 1.48
N LYS A 48 -9.41 -0.89 0.44
CA LYS A 48 -8.50 -1.82 -0.22
C LYS A 48 -7.08 -1.30 -0.07
N PHE A 49 -6.13 -2.20 -0.03
CA PHE A 49 -4.74 -1.79 0.12
C PHE A 49 -3.78 -2.84 -0.43
N PHE A 50 -2.57 -2.40 -0.77
CA PHE A 50 -1.45 -3.29 -1.04
C PHE A 50 -0.17 -2.56 -0.67
N THR A 51 0.91 -3.32 -0.51
CA THR A 51 2.17 -2.77 -0.01
C THR A 51 3.33 -3.14 -0.93
N ILE A 52 4.24 -2.22 -1.11
CA ILE A 52 5.49 -2.48 -1.83
C ILE A 52 6.65 -2.16 -0.91
N GLU A 53 7.84 -2.56 -1.32
CA GLU A 53 9.05 -2.23 -0.59
C GLU A 53 9.79 -1.12 -1.33
N GLY A 54 10.13 -0.06 -0.65
CA GLY A 54 10.86 1.04 -1.23
C GLY A 54 12.36 0.76 -1.34
N PRO A 55 13.11 1.71 -1.88
CA PRO A 55 14.52 1.49 -2.14
C PRO A 55 15.37 1.30 -0.89
N ASN A 56 14.93 1.79 0.23
CA ASN A 56 15.65 1.59 1.47
C ASN A 56 14.95 0.60 2.37
N ARG A 57 14.19 -0.30 1.76
CA ARG A 57 13.48 -1.35 2.45
C ARG A 57 12.35 -0.85 3.34
N GLU A 58 11.90 0.37 3.11
CA GLU A 58 10.73 0.83 3.82
C GLU A 58 9.49 0.25 3.17
N LYS A 59 8.43 0.09 3.95
CA LYS A 59 7.16 -0.39 3.43
C LYS A 59 6.32 0.80 3.01
N ILE A 60 5.79 0.74 1.80
CA ILE A 60 4.91 1.78 1.30
C ILE A 60 3.56 1.13 1.02
N GLU A 61 2.55 1.57 1.73
CA GLU A 61 1.21 1.01 1.62
C GLU A 61 0.34 1.98 0.86
N PHE A 62 -0.30 1.48 -0.19
CA PHE A 62 -1.28 2.27 -0.92
C PHE A 62 -2.65 1.79 -0.48
N CYS A 63 -3.56 2.71 -0.23
CA CYS A 63 -4.89 2.33 0.22
C CYS A 63 -5.94 3.22 -0.41
N GLU A 64 -7.11 2.65 -0.61
CA GLU A 64 -8.24 3.39 -1.18
C GLU A 64 -9.45 3.09 -0.35
N ARG A 65 -10.07 4.13 0.20
CA ARG A 65 -11.34 3.97 0.89
C ARG A 65 -12.45 3.98 -0.13
N LEU A 66 -13.31 3.00 -0.08
CA LEU A 66 -14.38 2.85 -1.05
C LEU A 66 -15.71 3.51 -0.58
#